data_5099d9785d43852e3e995c5cde6dd4dd
#
_entry.id   5099d9785d43852e3e995c5cde6dd4dd
#
_cell.length_a   1.000
_cell.length_b   1.000
_cell.length_c   1.000
_cell.angle_alpha   90.00
_cell.angle_beta   90.00
_cell.angle_gamma   90.00
#
_symmetry.space_group_name_H-M   'P 1'
#
loop_
_entity.id
_entity.type
_entity.pdbx_description
1 polymer ?
#
loop_
_entity_poly.entity_id
_entity_poly.type
_entity_poly.pdbx_seq_one_letter_code
_entity_poly.pdbx_strand_id
1 'polypeptide(L)'
;MQRTWKTLASAAAATLAAALLPSVAVAQAPVKIGVVLPLSGPNAQFGINSRTGIEMAADAINAAGGIASLGGAKIELVVADVPSPNTAAAATQRLVSQDQVVGVVGAFVSSITLAASEVTERAGIPMITHSFADQITSRGYKYIFQVSAKATTYGKAQFDYAIALAKQAGAPFEKVAIFYEDTAYGTAQAKGLREAAKAAGITPAIDEAYPLGITDVAPLINKLRASKADIVFPVSYFNDALQIIRAMRQQKIDIPTVGGAAGYIIPDFKKGLGEYSDGVFSIAPANYDFIPELNALYKAKHGTFMTHEVIMYGAALHHLAKAIDVAKSRDPEKIRDAIAALKICDTGFAAGIPGGCTAFDATGLSSTAYPVFVQWRGDDLVTVFPAKAAKGPAIWAGKTLN
;
A
#
# COMPACT_ATOMS: atom_id res chain seq x y z
N MET A 1 -31.58 -84.45 -30.34
CA MET A 1 -31.10 -83.77 -29.12
C MET A 1 -30.07 -82.70 -29.51
N GLN A 2 -30.51 -81.56 -29.95
CA GLN A 2 -29.72 -80.36 -30.26
C GLN A 2 -30.65 -79.16 -30.31
N ARG A 3 -30.87 -78.50 -29.21
CA ARG A 3 -31.45 -77.12 -29.11
C ARG A 3 -31.42 -76.77 -27.66
N THR A 4 -30.55 -75.84 -27.28
CA THR A 4 -30.64 -74.85 -26.14
C THR A 4 -29.26 -74.42 -25.68
N TRP A 5 -28.56 -73.66 -26.48
CA TRP A 5 -27.38 -72.91 -26.00
C TRP A 5 -27.08 -71.68 -26.88
N LYS A 6 -28.08 -70.82 -27.08
CA LYS A 6 -27.88 -69.54 -27.84
C LYS A 6 -28.60 -68.34 -27.24
N THR A 7 -28.97 -68.27 -26.02
CA THR A 7 -29.75 -67.14 -25.48
C THR A 7 -29.20 -66.54 -24.16
N LEU A 8 -27.94 -66.71 -23.88
CA LEU A 8 -27.35 -66.09 -22.64
C LEU A 8 -26.14 -65.16 -22.87
N ALA A 9 -25.82 -64.78 -24.12
CA ALA A 9 -24.69 -63.94 -24.41
C ALA A 9 -25.00 -62.45 -24.75
N SER A 10 -26.26 -62.00 -24.68
CA SER A 10 -26.67 -60.67 -25.12
C SER A 10 -27.10 -59.69 -24.01
N ALA A 11 -27.05 -60.11 -22.73
CA ALA A 11 -27.48 -59.24 -21.62
C ALA A 11 -26.35 -58.59 -20.85
N ALA A 12 -25.07 -58.91 -21.10
CA ALA A 12 -23.92 -58.38 -20.33
C ALA A 12 -23.22 -57.17 -20.99
N ALA A 13 -23.59 -56.74 -22.18
CA ALA A 13 -22.92 -55.66 -22.91
C ALA A 13 -23.62 -54.28 -22.77
N ALA A 14 -24.77 -54.19 -22.12
CA ALA A 14 -25.56 -52.94 -22.04
C ALA A 14 -25.36 -52.14 -20.76
N THR A 15 -24.58 -52.65 -19.76
CA THR A 15 -24.45 -52.01 -18.43
C THR A 15 -23.12 -51.27 -18.19
N LEU A 16 -22.21 -51.22 -19.18
CA LEU A 16 -20.90 -50.53 -19.01
C LEU A 16 -20.75 -49.21 -19.77
N ALA A 17 -21.77 -48.74 -20.46
CA ALA A 17 -21.74 -47.50 -21.25
C ALA A 17 -22.30 -46.25 -20.51
N ALA A 18 -22.75 -46.39 -19.26
CA ALA A 18 -23.41 -45.30 -18.52
C ALA A 18 -22.49 -44.50 -17.58
N ALA A 19 -21.15 -44.72 -17.57
CA ALA A 19 -20.24 -44.16 -16.57
C ALA A 19 -19.25 -43.11 -17.10
N LEU A 20 -19.40 -42.59 -18.29
CA LEU A 20 -18.54 -41.54 -18.85
C LEU A 20 -19.36 -40.35 -19.38
N LEU A 21 -20.29 -39.85 -18.55
CA LEU A 21 -20.74 -38.48 -18.76
C LEU A 21 -19.60 -37.56 -18.24
N PRO A 22 -19.02 -36.71 -19.09
CA PRO A 22 -18.09 -35.69 -18.59
C PRO A 22 -18.89 -34.86 -17.58
N SER A 23 -18.41 -34.83 -16.33
CA SER A 23 -18.90 -33.85 -15.36
C SER A 23 -18.70 -32.49 -16.00
N VAL A 24 -19.76 -31.89 -16.49
CA VAL A 24 -19.72 -30.47 -16.87
C VAL A 24 -19.41 -29.74 -15.56
N ALA A 25 -18.17 -29.35 -15.40
CA ALA A 25 -17.78 -28.51 -14.29
C ALA A 25 -18.59 -27.21 -14.45
N VAL A 26 -19.67 -27.08 -13.67
CA VAL A 26 -20.44 -25.83 -13.61
C VAL A 26 -19.46 -24.79 -13.10
N ALA A 27 -19.06 -23.88 -13.98
CA ALA A 27 -18.18 -22.78 -13.59
C ALA A 27 -18.83 -22.04 -12.42
N GLN A 28 -18.16 -22.06 -11.29
CA GLN A 28 -18.64 -21.34 -10.09
C GLN A 28 -18.75 -19.86 -10.39
N ALA A 29 -19.84 -19.22 -9.96
CA ALA A 29 -19.98 -17.77 -10.11
C ALA A 29 -18.75 -17.06 -9.49
N PRO A 30 -18.19 -16.04 -10.14
CA PRO A 30 -16.98 -15.37 -9.64
C PRO A 30 -17.22 -14.70 -8.29
N VAL A 31 -16.16 -14.49 -7.56
CA VAL A 31 -16.13 -13.68 -6.33
C VAL A 31 -15.80 -12.24 -6.72
N LYS A 32 -16.78 -11.36 -6.62
CA LYS A 32 -16.61 -9.95 -6.98
C LYS A 32 -15.96 -9.17 -5.83
N ILE A 33 -14.84 -8.51 -6.12
CA ILE A 33 -14.13 -7.63 -5.20
C ILE A 33 -14.12 -6.22 -5.79
N GLY A 34 -14.61 -5.25 -5.02
CA GLY A 34 -14.59 -3.84 -5.38
C GLY A 34 -13.18 -3.25 -5.26
N VAL A 35 -12.80 -2.45 -6.23
CA VAL A 35 -11.53 -1.72 -6.25
C VAL A 35 -11.81 -0.24 -6.37
N VAL A 36 -11.51 0.53 -5.31
CA VAL A 36 -11.71 1.98 -5.24
C VAL A 36 -10.36 2.67 -5.31
N LEU A 37 -10.02 3.32 -6.41
CA LEU A 37 -8.70 3.94 -6.64
C LEU A 37 -8.80 5.25 -7.41
N PRO A 38 -7.90 6.23 -7.18
CA PRO A 38 -7.77 7.40 -8.02
C PRO A 38 -7.04 7.01 -9.31
N LEU A 39 -7.77 6.65 -10.36
CA LEU A 39 -7.19 6.27 -11.67
C LEU A 39 -7.08 7.45 -12.63
N SER A 40 -7.68 8.58 -12.27
CA SER A 40 -7.57 9.86 -12.96
C SER A 40 -7.22 10.99 -11.98
N GLY A 41 -6.88 12.19 -12.51
CA GLY A 41 -6.51 13.35 -11.70
C GLY A 41 -5.08 13.31 -11.15
N PRO A 42 -4.75 14.20 -10.19
CA PRO A 42 -3.36 14.43 -9.74
C PRO A 42 -2.71 13.25 -9.01
N ASN A 43 -3.51 12.30 -8.50
CA ASN A 43 -3.04 11.12 -7.79
C ASN A 43 -3.15 9.82 -8.63
N ALA A 44 -3.39 9.93 -9.94
CA ALA A 44 -3.62 8.79 -10.83
C ALA A 44 -2.46 7.78 -10.82
N GLN A 45 -1.21 8.24 -10.73
CA GLN A 45 -0.04 7.35 -10.72
C GLN A 45 -0.09 6.35 -9.55
N PHE A 46 -0.49 6.81 -8.37
CA PHE A 46 -0.64 5.93 -7.19
C PHE A 46 -1.77 4.91 -7.38
N GLY A 47 -2.88 5.34 -7.98
CA GLY A 47 -4.00 4.45 -8.30
C GLY A 47 -3.61 3.38 -9.32
N ILE A 48 -2.89 3.75 -10.37
CA ILE A 48 -2.39 2.83 -11.41
C ILE A 48 -1.43 1.80 -10.80
N ASN A 49 -0.46 2.23 -9.98
CA ASN A 49 0.45 1.33 -9.29
C ASN A 49 -0.32 0.37 -8.35
N SER A 50 -1.26 0.90 -7.57
CA SER A 50 -2.11 0.11 -6.67
C SER A 50 -2.92 -0.94 -7.43
N ARG A 51 -3.53 -0.54 -8.55
CA ARG A 51 -4.27 -1.44 -9.43
C ARG A 51 -3.39 -2.57 -9.96
N THR A 52 -2.18 -2.27 -10.38
CA THR A 52 -1.21 -3.27 -10.86
C THR A 52 -0.98 -4.35 -9.79
N GLY A 53 -0.76 -3.98 -8.51
CA GLY A 53 -0.58 -4.93 -7.42
C GLY A 53 -1.82 -5.80 -7.16
N ILE A 54 -3.01 -5.19 -7.21
CA ILE A 54 -4.29 -5.88 -7.06
C ILE A 54 -4.49 -6.89 -8.20
N GLU A 55 -4.28 -6.48 -9.45
CA GLU A 55 -4.41 -7.34 -10.63
C GLU A 55 -3.41 -8.50 -10.58
N MET A 56 -2.14 -8.24 -10.25
CA MET A 56 -1.14 -9.30 -10.12
C MET A 56 -1.54 -10.36 -9.07
N ALA A 57 -2.08 -9.94 -7.92
CA ALA A 57 -2.54 -10.88 -6.89
C ALA A 57 -3.78 -11.66 -7.34
N ALA A 58 -4.75 -11.01 -7.99
CA ALA A 58 -5.94 -11.66 -8.54
C ALA A 58 -5.58 -12.69 -9.62
N ASP A 59 -4.70 -12.32 -10.54
CA ASP A 59 -4.23 -13.18 -11.62
C ASP A 59 -3.52 -14.42 -11.07
N ALA A 60 -2.63 -14.25 -10.08
CA ALA A 60 -1.93 -15.35 -9.43
C ALA A 60 -2.89 -16.33 -8.74
N ILE A 61 -3.88 -15.81 -7.99
CA ILE A 61 -4.91 -16.63 -7.35
C ILE A 61 -5.77 -17.35 -8.39
N ASN A 62 -6.18 -16.65 -9.43
CA ASN A 62 -6.99 -17.20 -10.51
C ASN A 62 -6.23 -18.27 -11.29
N ALA A 63 -4.95 -18.07 -11.57
CA ALA A 63 -4.09 -19.07 -12.22
C ALA A 63 -3.90 -20.32 -11.36
N ALA A 64 -3.79 -20.13 -10.02
CA ALA A 64 -3.68 -21.24 -9.05
C ALA A 64 -5.00 -22.01 -8.84
N GLY A 65 -6.08 -21.70 -9.57
CA GLY A 65 -7.36 -22.41 -9.48
C GLY A 65 -8.50 -21.61 -8.84
N GLY A 66 -8.26 -20.38 -8.37
CA GLY A 66 -9.26 -19.54 -7.72
C GLY A 66 -9.42 -19.85 -6.23
N ILE A 67 -10.55 -19.49 -5.65
CA ILE A 67 -10.88 -19.72 -4.21
C ILE A 67 -11.29 -21.18 -4.02
N ALA A 68 -10.40 -21.98 -3.47
CA ALA A 68 -10.56 -23.45 -3.40
C ALA A 68 -11.81 -23.87 -2.62
N SER A 69 -12.09 -23.24 -1.50
CA SER A 69 -13.24 -23.55 -0.64
C SER A 69 -14.59 -23.19 -1.29
N LEU A 70 -14.58 -22.39 -2.35
CA LEU A 70 -15.76 -22.02 -3.15
C LEU A 70 -15.76 -22.73 -4.51
N GLY A 71 -15.19 -23.95 -4.56
CA GLY A 71 -15.19 -24.77 -5.79
C GLY A 71 -14.33 -24.19 -6.91
N GLY A 72 -13.28 -23.42 -6.59
CA GLY A 72 -12.41 -22.80 -7.59
C GLY A 72 -12.97 -21.50 -8.19
N ALA A 73 -13.92 -20.85 -7.51
CA ALA A 73 -14.48 -19.58 -7.99
C ALA A 73 -13.37 -18.54 -8.23
N LYS A 74 -13.38 -17.92 -9.41
CA LYS A 74 -12.40 -16.92 -9.79
C LYS A 74 -12.71 -15.57 -9.15
N ILE A 75 -11.67 -14.78 -8.86
CA ILE A 75 -11.82 -13.39 -8.45
C ILE A 75 -12.14 -12.55 -9.69
N GLU A 76 -13.19 -11.74 -9.59
CA GLU A 76 -13.56 -10.69 -10.54
C GLU A 76 -13.38 -9.34 -9.87
N LEU A 77 -12.55 -8.48 -10.45
CA LEU A 77 -12.31 -7.13 -9.94
C LEU A 77 -13.30 -6.15 -10.55
N VAL A 78 -14.07 -5.46 -9.72
CA VAL A 78 -14.98 -4.39 -10.14
C VAL A 78 -14.34 -3.05 -9.79
N VAL A 79 -13.77 -2.39 -10.80
CA VAL A 79 -12.94 -1.21 -10.62
C VAL A 79 -13.77 0.07 -10.72
N ALA A 80 -13.61 0.96 -9.75
CA ALA A 80 -14.16 2.31 -9.74
C ALA A 80 -13.04 3.35 -9.71
N ASP A 81 -13.04 4.26 -10.69
CA ASP A 81 -12.18 5.45 -10.65
C ASP A 81 -12.78 6.48 -9.68
N VAL A 82 -11.98 6.86 -8.69
CA VAL A 82 -12.36 7.79 -7.62
C VAL A 82 -11.27 8.85 -7.46
N PRO A 83 -11.27 9.90 -8.31
CA PRO A 83 -10.20 10.90 -8.32
C PRO A 83 -10.22 11.84 -7.11
N SER A 84 -11.32 11.88 -6.36
CA SER A 84 -11.49 12.79 -5.22
C SER A 84 -12.39 12.21 -4.14
N PRO A 85 -12.32 12.73 -2.89
CA PRO A 85 -13.22 12.31 -1.80
C PRO A 85 -14.70 12.52 -2.11
N ASN A 86 -15.02 13.54 -2.90
CA ASN A 86 -16.43 13.88 -3.24
C ASN A 86 -17.12 12.79 -4.07
N THR A 87 -16.37 12.02 -4.86
CA THR A 87 -16.91 10.94 -5.69
C THR A 87 -16.89 9.58 -4.98
N ALA A 88 -16.16 9.46 -3.86
CA ALA A 88 -15.88 8.19 -3.20
C ALA A 88 -17.15 7.50 -2.67
N ALA A 89 -18.02 8.23 -1.99
CA ALA A 89 -19.22 7.66 -1.40
C ALA A 89 -20.16 7.06 -2.47
N ALA A 90 -20.43 7.80 -3.54
CA ALA A 90 -21.32 7.34 -4.62
C ALA A 90 -20.73 6.13 -5.38
N ALA A 91 -19.45 6.17 -5.70
CA ALA A 91 -18.78 5.07 -6.39
C ALA A 91 -18.77 3.79 -5.51
N THR A 92 -18.44 3.92 -4.23
CA THR A 92 -18.45 2.79 -3.30
C THR A 92 -19.88 2.24 -3.09
N GLN A 93 -20.88 3.13 -2.99
CA GLN A 93 -22.27 2.70 -2.87
C GLN A 93 -22.71 1.87 -4.08
N ARG A 94 -22.29 2.24 -5.29
CA ARG A 94 -22.57 1.45 -6.49
C ARG A 94 -21.96 0.06 -6.42
N LEU A 95 -20.69 -0.05 -6.05
CA LEU A 95 -19.99 -1.33 -5.90
C LEU A 95 -20.72 -2.26 -4.92
N VAL A 96 -21.21 -1.71 -3.80
CA VAL A 96 -21.92 -2.46 -2.78
C VAL A 96 -23.31 -2.86 -3.21
N SER A 97 -24.14 -1.91 -3.71
CA SER A 97 -25.56 -2.13 -3.92
C SER A 97 -25.92 -2.69 -5.29
N GLN A 98 -25.17 -2.34 -6.34
CA GLN A 98 -25.44 -2.77 -7.73
C GLN A 98 -24.53 -3.91 -8.16
N ASP A 99 -23.23 -3.77 -7.90
CA ASP A 99 -22.24 -4.77 -8.32
C ASP A 99 -22.16 -5.95 -7.35
N GLN A 100 -22.66 -5.78 -6.10
CA GLN A 100 -22.76 -6.80 -5.05
C GLN A 100 -21.40 -7.42 -4.71
N VAL A 101 -20.40 -6.57 -4.51
CA VAL A 101 -19.06 -7.00 -4.10
C VAL A 101 -19.07 -7.53 -2.66
N VAL A 102 -18.27 -8.55 -2.37
CA VAL A 102 -18.17 -9.16 -1.03
C VAL A 102 -17.06 -8.54 -0.16
N GLY A 103 -16.25 -7.69 -0.73
CA GLY A 103 -15.17 -6.96 -0.08
C GLY A 103 -14.64 -5.86 -0.99
N VAL A 104 -13.92 -4.90 -0.43
CA VAL A 104 -13.35 -3.75 -1.15
C VAL A 104 -11.86 -3.64 -0.85
N VAL A 105 -11.05 -3.26 -1.84
CA VAL A 105 -9.64 -2.89 -1.69
C VAL A 105 -9.43 -1.49 -2.26
N GLY A 106 -8.73 -0.63 -1.53
CA GLY A 106 -8.49 0.77 -1.92
C GLY A 106 -8.29 1.66 -0.67
N ALA A 107 -8.23 2.99 -0.73
CA ALA A 107 -8.23 3.82 -1.94
C ALA A 107 -6.91 4.59 -2.14
N PHE A 108 -5.85 4.31 -1.42
CA PHE A 108 -4.55 4.97 -1.35
C PHE A 108 -4.62 6.37 -0.70
N VAL A 109 -5.35 7.30 -1.30
CA VAL A 109 -5.52 8.65 -0.74
C VAL A 109 -6.39 8.58 0.51
N SER A 110 -5.87 9.02 1.65
CA SER A 110 -6.53 8.83 2.96
C SER A 110 -7.92 9.47 3.03
N SER A 111 -8.10 10.66 2.45
CA SER A 111 -9.42 11.33 2.42
C SER A 111 -10.46 10.57 1.57
N ILE A 112 -10.03 9.90 0.49
CA ILE A 112 -10.88 9.02 -0.31
C ILE A 112 -11.25 7.78 0.50
N THR A 113 -10.28 7.17 1.19
CA THR A 113 -10.50 6.00 2.05
C THR A 113 -11.48 6.30 3.18
N LEU A 114 -11.37 7.48 3.82
CA LEU A 114 -12.28 7.90 4.87
C LEU A 114 -13.73 7.92 4.39
N ALA A 115 -13.98 8.52 3.21
CA ALA A 115 -15.31 8.58 2.62
C ALA A 115 -15.83 7.20 2.14
N ALA A 116 -14.98 6.40 1.49
CA ALA A 116 -15.35 5.06 1.04
C ALA A 116 -15.66 4.12 2.21
N SER A 117 -14.86 4.16 3.28
CA SER A 117 -15.02 3.30 4.45
C SER A 117 -16.28 3.60 5.28
N GLU A 118 -16.84 4.79 5.20
CA GLU A 118 -18.16 5.07 5.80
C GLU A 118 -19.29 4.30 5.10
N VAL A 119 -19.19 4.15 3.79
CA VAL A 119 -20.16 3.37 3.01
C VAL A 119 -20.01 1.89 3.29
N THR A 120 -18.79 1.36 3.25
CA THR A 120 -18.53 -0.06 3.48
C THR A 120 -18.88 -0.49 4.91
N GLU A 121 -18.61 0.36 5.92
CA GLU A 121 -18.99 0.12 7.31
C GLU A 121 -20.51 0.02 7.47
N ARG A 122 -21.28 0.99 6.95
CA ARG A 122 -22.75 0.96 7.01
C ARG A 122 -23.35 -0.24 6.29
N ALA A 123 -22.71 -0.70 5.24
CA ALA A 123 -23.16 -1.85 4.45
C ALA A 123 -22.69 -3.19 5.01
N GLY A 124 -21.82 -3.20 6.02
CA GLY A 124 -21.22 -4.42 6.57
C GLY A 124 -20.29 -5.13 5.56
N ILE A 125 -19.65 -4.39 4.64
CA ILE A 125 -18.72 -4.93 3.65
C ILE A 125 -17.28 -4.65 4.09
N PRO A 126 -16.40 -5.68 4.24
CA PRO A 126 -15.03 -5.45 4.65
C PRO A 126 -14.23 -4.71 3.59
N MET A 127 -13.42 -3.73 4.03
CA MET A 127 -12.50 -2.96 3.21
C MET A 127 -11.08 -3.09 3.75
N ILE A 128 -10.11 -3.42 2.89
CA ILE A 128 -8.69 -3.41 3.21
C ILE A 128 -8.01 -2.27 2.48
N THR A 129 -7.23 -1.47 3.22
CA THR A 129 -6.55 -0.27 2.71
C THR A 129 -5.08 -0.22 3.08
N HIS A 130 -4.30 0.48 2.26
CA HIS A 130 -2.93 0.88 2.52
C HIS A 130 -2.80 2.37 2.93
N SER A 131 -3.88 3.11 2.96
CA SER A 131 -3.87 4.54 3.35
C SER A 131 -3.38 4.74 4.78
N PHE A 132 -2.86 5.94 5.10
CA PHE A 132 -2.12 6.15 6.35
C PHE A 132 -2.86 6.91 7.45
N ALA A 133 -3.89 7.73 7.14
CA ALA A 133 -4.51 8.59 8.15
C ALA A 133 -4.97 7.81 9.38
N ASP A 134 -4.68 8.35 10.55
CA ASP A 134 -4.98 7.74 11.84
C ASP A 134 -6.48 7.49 12.05
N GLN A 135 -7.32 8.38 11.51
CA GLN A 135 -8.77 8.28 11.61
C GLN A 135 -9.33 7.01 10.99
N ILE A 136 -8.63 6.38 10.02
CA ILE A 136 -9.12 5.19 9.31
C ILE A 136 -9.51 4.09 10.31
N THR A 137 -8.63 3.77 11.26
CA THR A 137 -8.85 2.73 12.27
C THR A 137 -9.07 3.28 13.69
N SER A 138 -9.36 4.59 13.84
CA SER A 138 -9.63 5.21 15.15
C SER A 138 -11.09 5.59 15.35
N ARG A 139 -11.99 5.29 14.39
CA ARG A 139 -13.42 5.63 14.44
C ARG A 139 -14.29 4.55 15.07
N GLY A 140 -13.70 3.43 15.52
CA GLY A 140 -14.42 2.29 16.06
C GLY A 140 -15.15 1.43 15.02
N TYR A 141 -14.81 1.57 13.75
CA TYR A 141 -15.35 0.77 12.65
C TYR A 141 -14.84 -0.67 12.72
N LYS A 142 -15.71 -1.62 12.31
CA LYS A 142 -15.44 -3.06 12.37
C LYS A 142 -15.06 -3.67 11.02
N TYR A 143 -15.41 -2.99 9.93
CA TYR A 143 -15.26 -3.50 8.56
C TYR A 143 -14.11 -2.82 7.81
N ILE A 144 -13.26 -2.03 8.47
CA ILE A 144 -12.07 -1.41 7.86
C ILE A 144 -10.79 -2.01 8.43
N PHE A 145 -9.85 -2.36 7.54
CA PHE A 145 -8.54 -2.94 7.87
C PHE A 145 -7.44 -2.17 7.18
N GLN A 146 -6.43 -1.74 7.92
CA GLN A 146 -5.32 -0.93 7.45
C GLN A 146 -4.02 -1.75 7.51
N VAL A 147 -3.48 -2.16 6.34
CA VAL A 147 -2.28 -3.01 6.24
C VAL A 147 -0.98 -2.26 6.56
N SER A 148 -1.00 -0.94 6.64
CA SER A 148 0.13 -0.08 7.01
C SER A 148 0.04 0.38 8.47
N ALA A 149 1.13 0.92 9.01
CA ALA A 149 1.08 1.67 10.26
C ALA A 149 0.33 3.01 10.06
N LYS A 150 0.01 3.71 11.16
CA LYS A 150 -0.64 5.03 11.14
C LYS A 150 0.32 6.13 10.69
N ALA A 151 -0.22 7.20 10.10
CA ALA A 151 0.55 8.36 9.67
C ALA A 151 1.36 8.98 10.83
N THR A 152 0.80 9.08 12.03
CA THR A 152 1.54 9.55 13.21
C THR A 152 2.73 8.64 13.55
N THR A 153 2.63 7.33 13.36
CA THR A 153 3.74 6.38 13.53
C THR A 153 4.83 6.62 12.49
N TYR A 154 4.44 6.90 11.22
CA TYR A 154 5.40 7.27 10.17
C TYR A 154 6.11 8.58 10.49
N GLY A 155 5.38 9.62 10.90
CA GLY A 155 5.96 10.91 11.27
C GLY A 155 6.93 10.80 12.44
N LYS A 156 6.55 10.04 13.47
CA LYS A 156 7.44 9.79 14.61
C LYS A 156 8.70 9.06 14.20
N ALA A 157 8.58 7.97 13.45
CA ALA A 157 9.74 7.21 12.97
C ALA A 157 10.62 8.04 12.01
N GLN A 158 10.01 8.86 11.16
CA GLN A 158 10.71 9.78 10.25
C GLN A 158 11.66 10.71 11.03
N PHE A 159 11.21 11.26 12.15
CA PHE A 159 12.04 12.07 13.03
C PHE A 159 13.08 11.25 13.80
N ASP A 160 12.63 10.17 14.48
CA ASP A 160 13.49 9.35 15.34
C ASP A 160 14.64 8.70 14.54
N TYR A 161 14.37 8.27 13.30
CA TYR A 161 15.39 7.69 12.43
C TYR A 161 16.36 8.74 11.90
N ALA A 162 15.86 9.93 11.55
CA ALA A 162 16.70 11.02 11.08
C ALA A 162 17.68 11.51 12.16
N ILE A 163 17.21 11.74 13.40
CA ILE A 163 18.08 12.17 14.49
C ILE A 163 19.13 11.08 14.85
N ALA A 164 18.76 9.80 14.75
CA ALA A 164 19.70 8.70 14.97
C ALA A 164 20.83 8.70 13.92
N LEU A 165 20.49 8.87 12.63
CA LEU A 165 21.48 8.95 11.55
C LEU A 165 22.33 10.23 11.64
N ALA A 166 21.73 11.37 11.94
CA ALA A 166 22.45 12.62 12.13
C ALA A 166 23.49 12.49 13.27
N LYS A 167 23.11 11.87 14.40
CA LYS A 167 24.02 11.60 15.52
C LYS A 167 25.18 10.69 15.11
N GLN A 168 24.93 9.63 14.36
CA GLN A 168 25.98 8.74 13.83
C GLN A 168 26.92 9.49 12.87
N ALA A 169 26.38 10.40 12.07
CA ALA A 169 27.15 11.23 11.15
C ALA A 169 27.97 12.32 11.87
N GLY A 170 27.66 12.66 13.12
CA GLY A 170 28.16 13.86 13.79
C GLY A 170 27.66 15.16 13.16
N ALA A 171 26.47 15.12 12.55
CA ALA A 171 25.83 16.24 11.87
C ALA A 171 24.90 17.02 12.81
N PRO A 172 24.68 18.35 12.61
CA PRO A 172 23.73 19.12 13.39
C PRO A 172 22.31 18.63 13.18
N PHE A 173 21.48 18.71 14.22
CA PHE A 173 20.06 18.39 14.20
C PHE A 173 19.30 19.22 15.23
N GLU A 174 19.40 20.54 15.14
CA GLU A 174 18.80 21.47 16.10
C GLU A 174 17.64 22.26 15.48
N LYS A 175 17.79 22.65 14.21
CA LYS A 175 16.81 23.45 13.47
C LYS A 175 16.09 22.59 12.46
N VAL A 176 14.86 22.22 12.78
CA VAL A 176 14.03 21.32 11.98
C VAL A 176 12.97 22.10 11.23
N ALA A 177 12.77 21.79 9.95
CA ALA A 177 11.67 22.29 9.14
C ALA A 177 10.69 21.17 8.81
N ILE A 178 9.40 21.43 8.98
CA ILE A 178 8.29 20.52 8.63
C ILE A 178 7.39 21.23 7.62
N PHE A 179 7.20 20.62 6.45
CA PHE A 179 6.23 21.02 5.44
C PHE A 179 5.24 19.87 5.23
N TYR A 180 3.97 20.15 5.12
CA TYR A 180 2.99 19.08 4.89
C TYR A 180 1.77 19.58 4.14
N GLU A 181 1.24 18.71 3.27
CA GLU A 181 -0.05 18.97 2.64
C GLU A 181 -1.18 18.90 3.68
N ASP A 182 -2.21 19.73 3.51
CA ASP A 182 -3.23 20.01 4.53
C ASP A 182 -4.37 18.99 4.63
N THR A 183 -4.27 17.83 3.94
CA THR A 183 -5.29 16.79 4.03
C THR A 183 -5.04 15.81 5.21
N ALA A 184 -5.90 14.81 5.34
CA ALA A 184 -5.85 13.86 6.45
C ALA A 184 -4.51 13.11 6.57
N TYR A 185 -3.81 12.85 5.45
CA TYR A 185 -2.50 12.19 5.45
C TYR A 185 -1.41 13.11 5.98
N GLY A 186 -1.17 14.26 5.34
CA GLY A 186 -0.10 15.15 5.71
C GLY A 186 -0.24 15.71 7.12
N THR A 187 -1.46 16.11 7.51
CA THR A 187 -1.77 16.60 8.85
C THR A 187 -1.48 15.56 9.94
N ALA A 188 -1.86 14.29 9.73
CA ALA A 188 -1.61 13.23 10.70
C ALA A 188 -0.11 12.89 10.81
N GLN A 189 0.62 12.84 9.69
CA GLN A 189 2.06 12.56 9.71
C GLN A 189 2.86 13.71 10.34
N ALA A 190 2.52 14.96 10.02
CA ALA A 190 3.11 16.13 10.66
C ALA A 190 2.87 16.17 12.17
N LYS A 191 1.71 15.69 12.65
CA LYS A 191 1.46 15.50 14.08
C LYS A 191 2.49 14.56 14.70
N GLY A 192 2.80 13.43 14.07
CA GLY A 192 3.81 12.49 14.53
C GLY A 192 5.22 13.11 14.59
N LEU A 193 5.59 13.90 13.56
CA LEU A 193 6.85 14.67 13.53
C LEU A 193 6.93 15.65 14.70
N ARG A 194 5.87 16.43 14.95
CA ARG A 194 5.81 17.39 16.08
C ARG A 194 5.93 16.71 17.44
N GLU A 195 5.24 15.59 17.63
CA GLU A 195 5.29 14.81 18.87
C GLU A 195 6.71 14.29 19.14
N ALA A 196 7.40 13.79 18.11
CA ALA A 196 8.78 13.33 18.22
C ALA A 196 9.76 14.48 18.47
N ALA A 197 9.63 15.61 17.76
CA ALA A 197 10.44 16.81 17.98
C ALA A 197 10.29 17.32 19.42
N LYS A 198 9.05 17.41 19.92
CA LYS A 198 8.76 17.80 21.32
C LYS A 198 9.41 16.83 22.32
N ALA A 199 9.34 15.53 22.07
CA ALA A 199 9.96 14.53 22.94
C ALA A 199 11.50 14.65 22.97
N ALA A 200 12.10 15.11 21.86
CA ALA A 200 13.53 15.41 21.76
C ALA A 200 13.92 16.80 22.29
N GLY A 201 12.97 17.60 22.80
CA GLY A 201 13.22 18.97 23.25
C GLY A 201 13.46 19.98 22.13
N ILE A 202 13.06 19.64 20.88
CA ILE A 202 13.26 20.47 19.69
C ILE A 202 11.92 21.13 19.31
N THR A 203 11.94 22.46 19.18
CA THR A 203 10.84 23.20 18.57
C THR A 203 11.17 23.40 17.09
N PRO A 204 10.31 22.94 16.16
CA PRO A 204 10.54 23.16 14.73
C PRO A 204 10.69 24.64 14.40
N ALA A 205 11.73 24.97 13.64
CA ALA A 205 11.94 26.33 13.13
C ALA A 205 10.89 26.72 12.07
N ILE A 206 10.36 25.69 11.39
CA ILE A 206 9.22 25.82 10.47
C ILE A 206 8.27 24.64 10.72
N ASP A 207 6.98 24.95 10.79
CA ASP A 207 5.88 23.99 10.86
C ASP A 207 4.73 24.56 9.98
N GLU A 208 4.75 24.21 8.69
CA GLU A 208 3.93 24.88 7.69
C GLU A 208 3.07 23.89 6.90
N ALA A 209 1.77 24.07 6.99
CA ALA A 209 0.80 23.40 6.11
C ALA A 209 0.72 24.14 4.77
N TYR A 210 0.48 23.40 3.69
CA TYR A 210 0.17 23.97 2.39
C TYR A 210 -0.99 23.20 1.73
N PRO A 211 -1.79 23.84 0.86
CA PRO A 211 -2.88 23.17 0.14
C PRO A 211 -2.34 22.06 -0.75
N LEU A 212 -3.00 20.88 -0.72
CA LEU A 212 -2.71 19.80 -1.65
C LEU A 212 -2.78 20.29 -3.11
N GLY A 213 -1.74 20.01 -3.89
CA GLY A 213 -1.61 20.48 -5.27
C GLY A 213 -1.13 21.92 -5.35
N ILE A 214 -0.26 22.32 -4.43
CA ILE A 214 0.35 23.66 -4.41
C ILE A 214 0.96 23.99 -5.77
N THR A 215 0.67 25.19 -6.30
CA THR A 215 1.16 25.64 -7.61
C THR A 215 2.41 26.52 -7.51
N ASP A 216 2.65 27.14 -6.35
CA ASP A 216 3.84 27.96 -6.10
C ASP A 216 4.45 27.59 -4.74
N VAL A 217 5.62 26.96 -4.79
CA VAL A 217 6.39 26.55 -3.60
C VAL A 217 7.41 27.60 -3.16
N ALA A 218 7.57 28.72 -3.90
CA ALA A 218 8.59 29.74 -3.60
C ALA A 218 8.46 30.31 -2.17
N PRO A 219 7.26 30.58 -1.62
CA PRO A 219 7.12 31.02 -0.24
C PRO A 219 7.69 30.03 0.78
N LEU A 220 7.45 28.72 0.59
CA LEU A 220 7.98 27.66 1.47
C LEU A 220 9.50 27.61 1.39
N ILE A 221 10.08 27.66 0.20
CA ILE A 221 11.52 27.58 -0.03
C ILE A 221 12.23 28.82 0.50
N ASN A 222 11.64 30.00 0.38
CA ASN A 222 12.18 31.23 0.96
C ASN A 222 12.20 31.18 2.51
N LYS A 223 11.13 30.66 3.13
CA LYS A 223 11.10 30.38 4.59
C LYS A 223 12.18 29.40 4.98
N LEU A 224 12.34 28.27 4.22
CA LEU A 224 13.37 27.27 4.48
C LEU A 224 14.77 27.87 4.45
N ARG A 225 15.08 28.68 3.46
CA ARG A 225 16.37 29.37 3.36
C ARG A 225 16.61 30.32 4.54
N ALA A 226 15.61 31.11 4.92
CA ALA A 226 15.71 32.06 6.01
C ALA A 226 15.89 31.39 7.38
N SER A 227 15.29 30.24 7.59
CA SER A 227 15.35 29.48 8.86
C SER A 227 16.72 28.90 9.15
N LYS A 228 17.55 28.66 8.11
CA LYS A 228 18.83 27.93 8.21
C LYS A 228 18.63 26.56 8.87
N ALA A 229 17.57 25.86 8.48
CA ALA A 229 17.28 24.52 9.00
C ALA A 229 18.40 23.53 8.67
N ASP A 230 18.66 22.63 9.59
CA ASP A 230 19.63 21.53 9.44
C ASP A 230 19.05 20.37 8.64
N ILE A 231 17.72 20.25 8.64
CA ILE A 231 16.96 19.19 7.99
C ILE A 231 15.55 19.66 7.63
N VAL A 232 14.98 19.07 6.59
CA VAL A 232 13.57 19.29 6.22
C VAL A 232 12.82 17.96 6.08
N PHE A 233 11.61 17.95 6.61
CA PHE A 233 10.63 16.86 6.55
C PHE A 233 9.43 17.29 5.70
N PRO A 234 9.46 17.12 4.38
CA PRO A 234 8.30 17.39 3.54
C PRO A 234 7.39 16.15 3.48
N VAL A 235 6.12 16.33 3.80
CA VAL A 235 5.06 15.31 3.69
C VAL A 235 4.14 15.69 2.56
N SER A 236 4.29 15.03 1.41
CA SER A 236 3.71 15.47 0.14
C SER A 236 3.27 14.29 -0.72
N TYR A 237 2.26 14.52 -1.55
CA TYR A 237 2.00 13.67 -2.72
C TYR A 237 2.97 14.02 -3.86
N PHE A 238 2.88 13.29 -4.97
CA PHE A 238 3.90 13.25 -6.02
C PHE A 238 4.23 14.62 -6.64
N ASN A 239 3.23 15.36 -7.10
CA ASN A 239 3.46 16.63 -7.79
C ASN A 239 4.08 17.69 -6.86
N ASP A 240 3.61 17.76 -5.63
CA ASP A 240 4.12 18.67 -4.61
C ASP A 240 5.56 18.30 -4.22
N ALA A 241 5.85 17.00 -4.07
CA ALA A 241 7.19 16.49 -3.80
C ALA A 241 8.19 16.91 -4.88
N LEU A 242 7.81 16.76 -6.17
CA LEU A 242 8.65 17.18 -7.30
C LEU A 242 8.97 18.67 -7.25
N GLN A 243 7.95 19.51 -7.01
CA GLN A 243 8.11 20.97 -6.99
C GLN A 243 9.02 21.40 -5.83
N ILE A 244 8.80 20.89 -4.62
CA ILE A 244 9.57 21.22 -3.42
C ILE A 244 11.04 20.84 -3.62
N ILE A 245 11.35 19.60 -3.99
CA ILE A 245 12.73 19.15 -4.15
C ILE A 245 13.43 19.92 -5.29
N ARG A 246 12.76 20.06 -6.44
CA ARG A 246 13.30 20.83 -7.58
C ARG A 246 13.65 22.25 -7.18
N ALA A 247 12.75 22.96 -6.51
CA ALA A 247 12.97 24.33 -6.09
C ALA A 247 14.10 24.45 -5.03
N MET A 248 14.20 23.49 -4.11
CA MET A 248 15.33 23.43 -3.16
C MET A 248 16.67 23.32 -3.90
N ARG A 249 16.80 22.34 -4.81
CA ARG A 249 18.06 22.09 -5.54
C ARG A 249 18.42 23.27 -6.47
N GLN A 250 17.46 23.82 -7.19
CA GLN A 250 17.67 25.01 -8.05
C GLN A 250 18.16 26.22 -7.23
N GLN A 251 17.73 26.34 -5.99
CA GLN A 251 18.15 27.38 -5.07
C GLN A 251 19.39 27.01 -4.23
N LYS A 252 20.05 25.90 -4.56
CA LYS A 252 21.25 25.39 -3.86
C LYS A 252 21.04 25.17 -2.36
N ILE A 253 19.82 24.76 -1.96
CA ILE A 253 19.53 24.32 -0.60
C ILE A 253 19.78 22.81 -0.56
N ASP A 254 20.96 22.44 -0.02
CA ASP A 254 21.43 21.06 0.03
C ASP A 254 21.53 20.57 1.47
N ILE A 255 20.39 20.51 2.14
CA ILE A 255 20.25 19.95 3.48
C ILE A 255 19.63 18.56 3.42
N PRO A 256 19.89 17.68 4.40
CA PRO A 256 19.20 16.41 4.51
C PRO A 256 17.69 16.59 4.39
N THR A 257 17.12 15.78 3.52
CA THR A 257 15.68 15.82 3.21
C THR A 257 15.10 14.44 3.41
N VAL A 258 14.07 14.35 4.23
CA VAL A 258 13.40 13.08 4.55
C VAL A 258 11.92 13.19 4.17
N GLY A 259 11.56 12.65 3.02
CA GLY A 259 10.20 12.65 2.51
C GLY A 259 9.23 11.79 3.33
N GLY A 260 7.95 12.12 3.23
CA GLY A 260 6.86 11.50 3.97
C GLY A 260 6.28 10.21 3.34
N ALA A 261 7.04 9.40 2.64
CA ALA A 261 6.56 8.28 1.81
C ALA A 261 5.90 8.77 0.48
N ALA A 262 4.78 8.19 0.09
CA ALA A 262 3.97 8.60 -1.07
C ALA A 262 4.82 9.08 -2.27
N GLY A 263 4.84 10.38 -2.53
CA GLY A 263 5.46 10.98 -3.70
C GLY A 263 6.98 10.83 -3.82
N TYR A 264 7.67 10.44 -2.75
CA TYR A 264 9.14 10.38 -2.70
C TYR A 264 9.73 9.02 -3.07
N ILE A 265 8.91 7.97 -3.17
CA ILE A 265 9.39 6.58 -3.23
C ILE A 265 8.85 5.79 -4.43
N ILE A 266 8.52 6.50 -5.50
CA ILE A 266 8.09 5.91 -6.78
C ILE A 266 9.09 6.24 -7.88
N PRO A 267 9.23 5.40 -8.93
CA PRO A 267 10.18 5.62 -10.04
C PRO A 267 10.01 6.97 -10.74
N ASP A 268 8.77 7.46 -10.81
CA ASP A 268 8.44 8.75 -11.43
C ASP A 268 9.08 9.93 -10.70
N PHE A 269 9.35 9.81 -9.39
CA PHE A 269 10.10 10.82 -8.62
C PHE A 269 11.54 10.95 -9.15
N LYS A 270 12.24 9.85 -9.34
CA LYS A 270 13.57 9.83 -9.95
C LYS A 270 13.53 10.34 -11.39
N LYS A 271 12.57 9.86 -12.17
CA LYS A 271 12.39 10.28 -13.56
C LYS A 271 12.14 11.78 -13.68
N GLY A 272 11.35 12.36 -12.78
CA GLY A 272 11.02 13.80 -12.80
C GLY A 272 12.12 14.71 -12.29
N LEU A 273 13.02 14.21 -11.43
CA LEU A 273 14.06 15.01 -10.77
C LEU A 273 15.48 14.74 -11.26
N GLY A 274 15.74 13.58 -11.89
CA GLY A 274 17.09 13.19 -12.26
C GLY A 274 18.03 13.17 -11.05
N GLU A 275 19.17 13.83 -11.17
CA GLU A 275 20.18 13.93 -10.10
C GLU A 275 19.67 14.65 -8.84
N TYR A 276 18.65 15.48 -8.92
CA TYR A 276 18.08 16.18 -7.77
C TYR A 276 17.46 15.24 -6.73
N SER A 277 17.13 14.01 -7.11
CA SER A 277 16.62 12.98 -6.18
C SER A 277 17.73 12.32 -5.37
N ASP A 278 18.99 12.35 -5.83
CA ASP A 278 20.08 11.61 -5.21
C ASP A 278 20.30 12.07 -3.76
N GLY A 279 20.45 11.09 -2.87
CA GLY A 279 20.62 11.35 -1.44
C GLY A 279 19.33 11.71 -0.68
N VAL A 280 18.20 11.90 -1.36
CA VAL A 280 16.90 12.12 -0.68
C VAL A 280 16.50 10.85 0.05
N PHE A 281 16.25 11.00 1.34
CA PHE A 281 15.64 9.95 2.16
C PHE A 281 14.11 10.03 2.09
N SER A 282 13.48 8.92 2.38
CA SER A 282 12.05 8.90 2.70
C SER A 282 11.74 7.83 3.72
N ILE A 283 10.67 8.03 4.49
CA ILE A 283 10.03 6.93 5.20
C ILE A 283 9.27 6.05 4.20
N ALA A 284 9.24 4.75 4.40
CA ALA A 284 8.55 3.82 3.50
C ALA A 284 7.78 2.73 4.25
N PRO A 285 6.58 2.33 3.77
CA PRO A 285 5.78 1.24 4.35
C PRO A 285 6.21 -0.14 3.86
N ALA A 286 6.88 -0.21 2.71
CA ALA A 286 7.37 -1.41 2.05
C ALA A 286 8.47 -1.03 1.07
N ASN A 287 9.35 -1.96 0.73
CA ASN A 287 10.32 -1.77 -0.34
C ASN A 287 10.59 -3.08 -1.08
N TYR A 288 10.90 -2.97 -2.36
CA TYR A 288 11.17 -4.09 -3.24
C TYR A 288 12.43 -4.90 -2.87
N ASP A 289 13.36 -4.29 -2.15
CA ASP A 289 14.62 -4.94 -1.74
C ASP A 289 14.43 -5.99 -0.62
N PHE A 290 13.23 -6.10 -0.06
CA PHE A 290 12.81 -7.24 0.79
C PHE A 290 12.38 -8.47 -0.02
N ILE A 291 12.00 -8.29 -1.30
CA ILE A 291 11.47 -9.33 -2.19
C ILE A 291 12.17 -9.30 -3.57
N PRO A 292 13.51 -9.44 -3.61
CA PRO A 292 14.30 -9.21 -4.82
C PRO A 292 13.91 -10.12 -6.00
N GLU A 293 13.53 -11.39 -5.74
CA GLU A 293 13.11 -12.31 -6.81
C GLU A 293 11.78 -11.86 -7.44
N LEU A 294 10.78 -11.50 -6.62
CA LEU A 294 9.50 -11.01 -7.13
C LEU A 294 9.68 -9.67 -7.86
N ASN A 295 10.54 -8.79 -7.33
CA ASN A 295 10.89 -7.53 -8.00
C ASN A 295 11.58 -7.75 -9.34
N ALA A 296 12.47 -8.75 -9.48
CA ALA A 296 13.13 -9.06 -10.74
C ALA A 296 12.11 -9.46 -11.83
N LEU A 297 11.13 -10.29 -11.48
CA LEU A 297 10.03 -10.66 -12.39
C LEU A 297 9.18 -9.45 -12.77
N TYR A 298 8.87 -8.59 -11.80
CA TYR A 298 8.14 -7.36 -12.05
C TYR A 298 8.92 -6.42 -12.99
N LYS A 299 10.20 -6.19 -12.70
CA LYS A 299 11.08 -5.32 -13.49
C LYS A 299 11.23 -5.80 -14.93
N ALA A 300 11.32 -7.11 -15.14
CA ALA A 300 11.36 -7.68 -16.48
C ALA A 300 10.09 -7.40 -17.31
N LYS A 301 8.92 -7.31 -16.65
CA LYS A 301 7.63 -7.06 -17.30
C LYS A 301 7.32 -5.56 -17.45
N HIS A 302 7.69 -4.74 -16.45
CA HIS A 302 7.25 -3.34 -16.34
C HIS A 302 8.37 -2.32 -16.56
N GLY A 303 9.64 -2.77 -16.68
CA GLY A 303 10.80 -1.89 -16.94
C GLY A 303 11.29 -1.08 -15.74
N THR A 304 10.66 -1.23 -14.56
CA THR A 304 10.99 -0.50 -13.34
C THR A 304 10.81 -1.38 -12.11
N PHE A 305 11.30 -0.95 -10.95
CA PHE A 305 11.12 -1.68 -9.69
C PHE A 305 9.66 -1.65 -9.20
N MET A 306 9.31 -2.64 -8.38
CA MET A 306 8.00 -2.76 -7.75
C MET A 306 7.83 -1.70 -6.69
N THR A 307 6.82 -0.85 -6.84
CA THR A 307 6.55 0.23 -5.89
C THR A 307 5.86 -0.29 -4.62
N HIS A 308 5.89 0.52 -3.57
CA HIS A 308 5.23 0.17 -2.31
C HIS A 308 3.71 -0.03 -2.49
N GLU A 309 3.06 0.68 -3.41
CA GLU A 309 1.64 0.48 -3.71
C GLU A 309 1.37 -0.90 -4.27
N VAL A 310 2.21 -1.34 -5.23
CA VAL A 310 2.10 -2.70 -5.81
C VAL A 310 2.21 -3.74 -4.70
N ILE A 311 3.21 -3.60 -3.82
CA ILE A 311 3.46 -4.55 -2.72
C ILE A 311 2.28 -4.56 -1.73
N MET A 312 1.89 -3.40 -1.24
CA MET A 312 0.89 -3.27 -0.18
C MET A 312 -0.51 -3.67 -0.64
N TYR A 313 -0.90 -3.29 -1.86
CA TYR A 313 -2.22 -3.66 -2.39
C TYR A 313 -2.27 -5.08 -2.93
N GLY A 314 -1.14 -5.62 -3.42
CA GLY A 314 -1.02 -7.04 -3.68
C GLY A 314 -1.21 -7.88 -2.41
N ALA A 315 -0.58 -7.46 -1.31
CA ALA A 315 -0.75 -8.08 0.00
C ALA A 315 -2.19 -7.94 0.54
N ALA A 316 -2.82 -6.76 0.36
CA ALA A 316 -4.20 -6.51 0.79
C ALA A 316 -5.20 -7.44 0.07
N LEU A 317 -5.10 -7.56 -1.26
CA LEU A 317 -5.96 -8.47 -2.01
C LEU A 317 -5.69 -9.94 -1.66
N HIS A 318 -4.43 -10.33 -1.53
CA HIS A 318 -4.08 -11.69 -1.12
C HIS A 318 -4.67 -12.04 0.26
N HIS A 319 -4.60 -11.10 1.23
CA HIS A 319 -5.20 -11.29 2.55
C HIS A 319 -6.72 -11.44 2.47
N LEU A 320 -7.41 -10.58 1.71
CA LEU A 320 -8.86 -10.66 1.51
C LEU A 320 -9.26 -11.99 0.86
N ALA A 321 -8.58 -12.41 -0.19
CA ALA A 321 -8.86 -13.66 -0.88
C ALA A 321 -8.64 -14.88 0.04
N LYS A 322 -7.58 -14.86 0.83
CA LYS A 322 -7.32 -15.92 1.81
C LYS A 322 -8.37 -15.95 2.92
N ALA A 323 -8.85 -14.79 3.35
CA ALA A 323 -9.96 -14.69 4.31
C ALA A 323 -11.26 -15.27 3.75
N ILE A 324 -11.58 -15.03 2.48
CA ILE A 324 -12.74 -15.63 1.81
C ILE A 324 -12.60 -17.16 1.76
N ASP A 325 -11.39 -17.65 1.43
CA ASP A 325 -11.11 -19.08 1.38
C ASP A 325 -11.25 -19.75 2.76
N VAL A 326 -10.74 -19.13 3.82
CA VAL A 326 -10.86 -19.62 5.22
C VAL A 326 -12.30 -19.55 5.72
N ALA A 327 -13.02 -18.47 5.42
CA ALA A 327 -14.43 -18.28 5.76
C ALA A 327 -15.34 -19.30 5.04
N LYS A 328 -14.89 -19.90 3.94
CA LYS A 328 -15.66 -20.80 3.05
C LYS A 328 -17.01 -20.18 2.66
N SER A 329 -17.06 -18.86 2.51
CA SER A 329 -18.32 -18.12 2.39
C SER A 329 -18.11 -16.83 1.60
N ARG A 330 -19.20 -16.35 0.99
CA ARG A 330 -19.32 -15.02 0.40
C ARG A 330 -20.01 -14.04 1.34
N ASP A 331 -20.37 -14.48 2.54
CA ASP A 331 -20.97 -13.65 3.56
C ASP A 331 -19.93 -12.63 4.10
N PRO A 332 -20.18 -11.33 3.99
CA PRO A 332 -19.20 -10.30 4.35
C PRO A 332 -18.83 -10.30 5.83
N GLU A 333 -19.75 -10.67 6.73
CA GLU A 333 -19.45 -10.75 8.16
C GLU A 333 -18.46 -11.87 8.47
N LYS A 334 -18.65 -13.06 7.87
CA LYS A 334 -17.71 -14.19 8.02
C LYS A 334 -16.35 -13.85 7.41
N ILE A 335 -16.35 -13.12 6.29
CA ILE A 335 -15.11 -12.65 5.65
C ILE A 335 -14.39 -11.66 6.58
N ARG A 336 -15.11 -10.69 7.16
CA ARG A 336 -14.57 -9.72 8.13
C ARG A 336 -13.91 -10.44 9.31
N ASP A 337 -14.58 -11.44 9.89
CA ASP A 337 -14.06 -12.21 11.02
C ASP A 337 -12.80 -12.99 10.64
N ALA A 338 -12.79 -13.58 9.44
CA ALA A 338 -11.62 -14.27 8.92
C ALA A 338 -10.45 -13.30 8.66
N ILE A 339 -10.69 -12.09 8.13
CA ILE A 339 -9.64 -11.06 7.97
C ILE A 339 -9.01 -10.73 9.32
N ALA A 340 -9.83 -10.48 10.34
CA ALA A 340 -9.38 -10.11 11.68
C ALA A 340 -8.55 -11.22 12.37
N ALA A 341 -8.86 -12.50 12.10
CA ALA A 341 -8.21 -13.64 12.72
C ALA A 341 -6.93 -14.10 12.01
N LEU A 342 -6.77 -13.77 10.72
CA LEU A 342 -5.66 -14.26 9.91
C LEU A 342 -4.36 -13.51 10.16
N LYS A 343 -3.27 -14.30 10.14
CA LYS A 343 -1.90 -13.79 10.01
C LYS A 343 -1.23 -14.50 8.83
N ILE A 344 -0.76 -13.74 7.85
CA ILE A 344 -0.08 -14.25 6.66
C ILE A 344 1.33 -13.68 6.65
N CYS A 345 2.35 -14.54 6.68
CA CYS A 345 3.75 -14.11 6.82
C CYS A 345 4.64 -14.72 5.73
N ASP A 346 5.71 -14.01 5.44
CA ASP A 346 6.90 -14.44 4.67
C ASP A 346 6.59 -15.03 3.29
N THR A 347 5.49 -14.63 2.69
CA THR A 347 5.06 -15.11 1.38
C THR A 347 4.69 -13.96 0.45
N GLY A 348 5.11 -14.05 -0.82
CA GLY A 348 4.72 -13.14 -1.88
C GLY A 348 4.85 -11.67 -1.48
N PHE A 349 3.78 -10.90 -1.64
CA PHE A 349 3.76 -9.48 -1.33
C PHE A 349 3.93 -9.16 0.16
N ALA A 350 3.47 -10.04 1.07
CA ALA A 350 3.57 -9.78 2.51
C ALA A 350 5.03 -9.72 2.98
N ALA A 351 5.93 -10.48 2.35
CA ALA A 351 7.36 -10.44 2.63
C ALA A 351 8.02 -9.09 2.27
N GLY A 352 7.41 -8.30 1.39
CA GLY A 352 7.87 -6.95 1.03
C GLY A 352 7.52 -5.86 2.04
N ILE A 353 6.70 -6.20 3.05
CA ILE A 353 6.31 -5.30 4.15
C ILE A 353 7.29 -5.49 5.31
N PRO A 354 7.88 -4.43 5.88
CA PRO A 354 8.68 -4.54 7.09
C PRO A 354 7.89 -5.22 8.21
N GLY A 355 8.43 -6.33 8.74
CA GLY A 355 7.70 -7.26 9.62
C GLY A 355 7.25 -8.55 8.93
N GLY A 356 7.31 -8.61 7.59
CA GLY A 356 7.08 -9.82 6.79
C GLY A 356 5.65 -10.35 6.79
N CYS A 357 4.69 -9.67 7.40
CA CYS A 357 3.36 -10.19 7.63
C CYS A 357 2.24 -9.18 7.35
N THR A 358 1.06 -9.70 7.00
CA THR A 358 -0.22 -9.01 7.16
C THR A 358 -1.00 -9.65 8.31
N ALA A 359 -1.32 -8.86 9.33
CA ALA A 359 -2.14 -9.23 10.47
C ALA A 359 -2.73 -7.95 11.08
N PHE A 360 -3.86 -8.06 11.76
CA PHE A 360 -4.58 -6.91 12.28
C PHE A 360 -4.82 -7.04 13.79
N ASP A 361 -4.86 -5.92 14.47
CA ASP A 361 -5.32 -5.82 15.85
C ASP A 361 -6.85 -5.66 15.93
N ALA A 362 -7.37 -5.53 17.14
CA ALA A 362 -8.81 -5.39 17.38
C ALA A 362 -9.43 -4.12 16.77
N THR A 363 -8.62 -3.16 16.36
CA THR A 363 -9.06 -1.92 15.69
C THR A 363 -9.02 -2.03 14.16
N GLY A 364 -8.53 -3.15 13.61
CA GLY A 364 -8.28 -3.33 12.19
C GLY A 364 -6.96 -2.70 11.71
N LEU A 365 -6.11 -2.23 12.61
CA LEU A 365 -4.79 -1.72 12.26
C LEU A 365 -3.78 -2.87 12.14
N SER A 366 -2.85 -2.77 11.20
CA SER A 366 -1.72 -3.71 11.12
C SER A 366 -0.98 -3.80 12.45
N SER A 367 -0.85 -5.02 12.96
CA SER A 367 -0.12 -5.34 14.20
C SER A 367 1.35 -5.69 13.95
N THR A 368 1.80 -5.74 12.70
CA THR A 368 3.12 -6.22 12.32
C THR A 368 3.95 -5.20 11.52
N ALA A 369 3.29 -4.36 10.72
CA ALA A 369 3.97 -3.39 9.87
C ALA A 369 4.62 -2.26 10.69
N TYR A 370 5.85 -1.92 10.32
CA TYR A 370 6.57 -0.77 10.83
C TYR A 370 7.29 -0.03 9.70
N PRO A 371 7.53 1.29 9.83
CA PRO A 371 8.20 2.05 8.79
C PRO A 371 9.70 1.76 8.72
N VAL A 372 10.28 1.93 7.52
CA VAL A 372 11.72 1.91 7.27
C VAL A 372 12.16 3.19 6.58
N PHE A 373 13.45 3.56 6.69
CA PHE A 373 14.04 4.55 5.81
C PHE A 373 14.56 3.90 4.55
N VAL A 374 14.28 4.56 3.45
CA VAL A 374 14.87 4.31 2.15
C VAL A 374 15.63 5.55 1.67
N GLN A 375 16.62 5.36 0.82
CA GLN A 375 17.42 6.45 0.25
C GLN A 375 17.63 6.23 -1.24
N TRP A 376 17.41 7.29 -2.03
CA TRP A 376 17.72 7.28 -3.45
C TRP A 376 19.23 7.23 -3.69
N ARG A 377 19.68 6.29 -4.54
CA ARG A 377 21.07 6.09 -4.98
C ARG A 377 21.07 5.76 -6.47
N GLY A 378 21.31 6.76 -7.29
CA GLY A 378 21.07 6.60 -8.72
C GLY A 378 19.61 6.18 -8.97
N ASP A 379 19.40 5.11 -9.71
CA ASP A 379 18.05 4.61 -10.05
C ASP A 379 17.45 3.65 -9.01
N ASP A 380 18.19 3.37 -7.93
CA ASP A 380 17.74 2.45 -6.89
C ASP A 380 17.26 3.19 -5.63
N LEU A 381 16.27 2.59 -4.98
CA LEU A 381 15.74 3.02 -3.68
C LEU A 381 16.12 1.95 -2.64
N VAL A 382 17.13 2.23 -1.83
CA VAL A 382 17.75 1.27 -0.91
C VAL A 382 17.21 1.46 0.50
N THR A 383 16.80 0.37 1.17
CA THR A 383 16.43 0.38 2.59
C THR A 383 17.71 0.52 3.43
N VAL A 384 17.78 1.58 4.26
CA VAL A 384 18.98 1.95 5.00
C VAL A 384 18.83 1.98 6.51
N PHE A 385 17.59 2.02 7.03
CA PHE A 385 17.33 2.04 8.48
C PHE A 385 15.91 1.52 8.80
N PRO A 386 15.63 0.92 9.98
CA PRO A 386 16.57 0.62 11.08
C PRO A 386 17.55 -0.51 10.71
N ALA A 387 18.65 -0.65 11.46
CA ALA A 387 19.71 -1.62 11.15
C ALA A 387 19.22 -3.05 10.90
N LYS A 388 18.21 -3.51 11.65
CA LYS A 388 17.60 -4.85 11.47
C LYS A 388 16.93 -5.07 10.10
N ALA A 389 16.59 -3.98 9.39
CA ALA A 389 15.90 -4.02 8.10
C ALA A 389 16.80 -3.54 6.95
N ALA A 390 17.91 -2.88 7.25
CA ALA A 390 18.80 -2.26 6.28
C ALA A 390 19.33 -3.27 5.26
N LYS A 391 19.36 -2.85 3.99
CA LYS A 391 19.95 -3.58 2.84
C LYS A 391 21.23 -2.91 2.34
N GLY A 392 21.55 -1.74 2.88
CA GLY A 392 22.80 -1.03 2.61
C GLY A 392 23.04 0.08 3.64
N PRO A 393 24.27 0.66 3.70
CA PRO A 393 24.59 1.73 4.63
C PRO A 393 23.81 3.01 4.27
N ALA A 394 23.49 3.88 5.22
CA ALA A 394 22.96 5.22 4.93
C ALA A 394 24.10 6.17 4.48
N ILE A 395 23.80 7.11 3.58
CA ILE A 395 24.72 8.21 3.24
C ILE A 395 24.09 9.51 3.73
N TRP A 396 24.59 10.03 4.86
CA TRP A 396 24.06 11.23 5.48
C TRP A 396 25.02 12.41 5.27
N ALA A 397 24.55 13.46 4.61
CA ALA A 397 25.37 14.63 4.28
C ALA A 397 26.74 14.25 3.68
N GLY A 398 26.77 13.33 2.73
CA GLY A 398 27.98 12.84 2.07
C GLY A 398 28.81 11.82 2.85
N LYS A 399 28.44 11.49 4.10
CA LYS A 399 29.14 10.52 4.95
C LYS A 399 28.42 9.18 4.93
N THR A 400 29.11 8.11 4.53
CA THR A 400 28.61 6.73 4.63
C THR A 400 28.58 6.29 6.09
N LEU A 401 27.44 5.78 6.55
CA LEU A 401 27.19 5.30 7.91
C LEU A 401 27.05 3.77 7.87
N ASN A 402 27.86 3.07 8.66
CA ASN A 402 27.84 1.61 8.77
C ASN A 402 26.97 1.13 9.92
#